data_3446b0c79457ea2bab6deed5129f50e3
#
_entry.id   3446b0c79457ea2bab6deed5129f50e3
#
_cell.length_a   1.000
_cell.length_b   1.000
_cell.length_c   1.000
_cell.angle_alpha   90.00
_cell.angle_beta   90.00
_cell.angle_gamma   90.00
#
_symmetry.space_group_name_H-M   'P 1'
#
loop_
_entity.id
_entity.type
_entity.pdbx_description
1 polymer ?
#
loop_
_entity_poly.entity_id
_entity_poly.type
_entity_poly.pdbx_seq_one_letter_code
_entity_poly.pdbx_strand_id
1 'polypeptide(L)'
;MFNMEPEVLERFTWYMREQSALTIMFHTKVAEQMGLSATDEKCLDLAMRADGPLTAGRIAELSGLSTGAVTGVIDRLERAGFVRRVRDPHDRRKVLVEVTAGDLAKFAHLFEKAQQSLVQVLSRFDPDEIEVIERYLQLQIETFRKAVINT
;
A
#
# COMPACT_ATOMS: atom_id res chain seq x y z
N MET A 1 -33.35 -6.16 -5.32
CA MET A 1 -32.07 -6.45 -4.63
C MET A 1 -31.43 -7.64 -5.32
N PHE A 2 -30.24 -7.48 -5.85
CA PHE A 2 -29.51 -8.60 -6.46
C PHE A 2 -29.16 -9.59 -5.35
N ASN A 3 -29.69 -10.79 -5.46
CA ASN A 3 -29.37 -11.87 -4.52
C ASN A 3 -28.11 -12.59 -5.03
N MET A 4 -26.99 -12.44 -4.32
CA MET A 4 -25.73 -13.09 -4.68
C MET A 4 -25.88 -14.61 -4.50
N GLU A 5 -25.64 -15.37 -5.56
CA GLU A 5 -25.57 -16.83 -5.46
C GLU A 5 -24.45 -17.25 -4.51
N PRO A 6 -24.71 -18.12 -3.51
CA PRO A 6 -23.72 -18.54 -2.53
C PRO A 6 -22.40 -19.04 -3.14
N GLU A 7 -22.50 -19.81 -4.22
CA GLU A 7 -21.34 -20.36 -4.94
C GLU A 7 -20.46 -19.28 -5.58
N VAL A 8 -21.06 -18.17 -6.03
CA VAL A 8 -20.30 -17.02 -6.55
C VAL A 8 -19.53 -16.36 -5.42
N LEU A 9 -20.19 -16.16 -4.27
CA LEU A 9 -19.55 -15.54 -3.09
C LEU A 9 -18.37 -16.41 -2.60
N GLU A 10 -18.54 -17.73 -2.55
CA GLU A 10 -17.47 -18.66 -2.14
C GLU A 10 -16.26 -18.57 -3.07
N ARG A 11 -16.48 -18.56 -4.40
CA ARG A 11 -15.37 -18.41 -5.36
C ARG A 11 -14.64 -17.09 -5.21
N PHE A 12 -15.37 -15.98 -5.08
CA PHE A 12 -14.75 -14.67 -4.89
C PHE A 12 -13.99 -14.57 -3.56
N THR A 13 -14.55 -15.12 -2.49
CA THR A 13 -13.87 -15.22 -1.19
C THR A 13 -12.55 -15.97 -1.30
N TRP A 14 -12.55 -17.09 -2.02
CA TRP A 14 -11.34 -17.87 -2.25
C TRP A 14 -10.28 -17.07 -3.03
N TYR A 15 -10.65 -16.43 -4.14
CA TYR A 15 -9.72 -15.60 -4.92
C TYR A 15 -9.14 -14.44 -4.11
N MET A 16 -9.96 -13.77 -3.32
CA MET A 16 -9.51 -12.68 -2.46
C MET A 16 -8.52 -13.15 -1.40
N ARG A 17 -8.73 -14.33 -0.83
CA ARG A 17 -7.79 -14.92 0.15
C ARG A 17 -6.47 -15.30 -0.50
N GLU A 18 -6.49 -15.93 -1.67
CA GLU A 18 -5.28 -16.27 -2.43
C GLU A 18 -4.49 -15.03 -2.82
N GLN A 19 -5.16 -14.03 -3.37
CA GLN A 19 -4.51 -12.76 -3.73
C GLN A 19 -3.90 -12.06 -2.52
N SER A 20 -4.60 -12.04 -1.39
CA SER A 20 -4.10 -11.47 -0.14
C SER A 20 -2.85 -12.18 0.34
N ALA A 21 -2.84 -13.52 0.36
CA ALA A 21 -1.68 -14.31 0.76
C ALA A 21 -0.47 -14.03 -0.13
N LEU A 22 -0.64 -14.03 -1.45
CA LEU A 22 0.43 -13.74 -2.41
C LEU A 22 0.96 -12.32 -2.26
N THR A 23 0.10 -11.34 -2.02
CA THR A 23 0.48 -9.94 -1.79
C THR A 23 1.32 -9.80 -0.54
N ILE A 24 0.93 -10.45 0.57
CA ILE A 24 1.70 -10.45 1.82
C ILE A 24 3.07 -11.09 1.59
N MET A 25 3.14 -12.23 0.92
CA MET A 25 4.41 -12.91 0.60
C MET A 25 5.31 -12.03 -0.26
N PHE A 26 4.76 -11.36 -1.26
CA PHE A 26 5.50 -10.45 -2.13
C PHE A 26 6.12 -9.30 -1.31
N HIS A 27 5.32 -8.58 -0.52
CA HIS A 27 5.81 -7.47 0.29
C HIS A 27 6.79 -7.91 1.38
N THR A 28 6.62 -9.09 1.94
CA THR A 28 7.60 -9.66 2.89
C THR A 28 8.95 -9.87 2.23
N LYS A 29 8.98 -10.45 1.02
CA LYS A 29 10.23 -10.64 0.26
C LYS A 29 10.89 -9.32 -0.13
N VAL A 30 10.09 -8.34 -0.55
CA VAL A 30 10.59 -6.99 -0.85
C VAL A 30 11.22 -6.37 0.40
N ALA A 31 10.52 -6.41 1.52
CA ALA A 31 11.00 -5.87 2.79
C ALA A 31 12.33 -6.52 3.22
N GLU A 32 12.44 -7.85 3.14
CA GLU A 32 13.68 -8.58 3.44
C GLU A 32 14.86 -8.09 2.60
N GLN A 33 14.66 -7.91 1.29
CA GLN A 33 15.71 -7.42 0.39
C GLN A 33 16.09 -5.95 0.67
N MET A 34 15.16 -5.15 1.15
CA MET A 34 15.41 -3.77 1.58
C MET A 34 16.01 -3.67 2.98
N GLY A 35 16.12 -4.77 3.72
CA GLY A 35 16.54 -4.78 5.12
C GLY A 35 15.51 -4.19 6.07
N LEU A 36 14.24 -4.23 5.70
CA LEU A 36 13.11 -3.68 6.45
C LEU A 36 12.23 -4.80 7.04
N SER A 37 11.44 -4.46 8.07
CA SER A 37 10.30 -5.28 8.44
C SER A 37 9.15 -5.08 7.45
N ALA A 38 8.21 -6.03 7.39
CA ALA A 38 7.03 -5.91 6.55
C ALA A 38 6.19 -4.67 6.90
N THR A 39 6.09 -4.33 8.20
CA THR A 39 5.39 -3.13 8.66
C THR A 39 6.07 -1.84 8.20
N ASP A 40 7.39 -1.76 8.30
CA ASP A 40 8.17 -0.59 7.86
C ASP A 40 8.05 -0.41 6.34
N GLU A 41 8.14 -1.48 5.58
CA GLU A 41 7.96 -1.47 4.12
C GLU A 41 6.55 -0.99 3.73
N LYS A 42 5.51 -1.45 4.42
CA LYS A 42 4.14 -1.00 4.15
C LYS A 42 3.92 0.48 4.45
N CYS A 43 4.51 1.01 5.50
CA CYS A 43 4.46 2.44 5.79
C CYS A 43 5.23 3.27 4.75
N LEU A 44 6.37 2.76 4.29
CA LEU A 44 7.12 3.36 3.19
C LEU A 44 6.30 3.37 1.89
N ASP A 45 5.66 2.27 1.55
CA ASP A 45 4.77 2.17 0.39
C ASP A 45 3.59 3.17 0.46
N LEU A 46 2.99 3.35 1.63
CA LEU A 46 1.96 4.38 1.85
C LEU A 46 2.49 5.80 1.57
N ALA A 47 3.68 6.10 2.05
CA ALA A 47 4.32 7.40 1.83
C ALA A 47 4.69 7.61 0.36
N MET A 48 5.14 6.57 -0.32
CA MET A 48 5.49 6.62 -1.76
C MET A 48 4.28 6.84 -2.66
N ARG A 49 3.12 6.28 -2.31
CA ARG A 49 1.89 6.40 -3.10
C ARG A 49 1.12 7.70 -2.85
N ALA A 50 1.49 8.47 -1.83
CA ALA A 50 0.85 9.73 -1.52
C ALA A 50 1.24 10.83 -2.52
N ASP A 51 0.35 11.79 -2.75
CA ASP A 51 0.58 12.93 -3.65
C ASP A 51 1.59 13.96 -3.10
N GLY A 52 2.18 13.70 -1.95
CA GLY A 52 3.17 14.54 -1.31
C GLY A 52 3.56 14.01 0.07
N PRO A 53 4.48 14.69 0.78
CA PRO A 53 4.91 14.29 2.10
C PRO A 53 3.75 14.19 3.09
N LEU A 54 3.74 13.14 3.90
CA LEU A 54 2.71 12.88 4.91
C LEU A 54 3.20 13.25 6.31
N THR A 55 2.27 13.62 7.19
CA THR A 55 2.55 13.67 8.63
C THR A 55 2.56 12.25 9.22
N ALA A 56 3.22 12.07 10.36
CA ALA A 56 3.18 10.81 11.11
C ALA A 56 1.73 10.41 11.48
N GLY A 57 0.90 11.39 11.87
CA GLY A 57 -0.51 11.18 12.16
C GLY A 57 -1.30 10.66 10.96
N ARG A 58 -1.02 11.16 9.76
CA ARG A 58 -1.67 10.68 8.54
C ARG A 58 -1.22 9.26 8.19
N ILE A 59 0.05 8.94 8.38
CA ILE A 59 0.55 7.56 8.20
C ILE A 59 -0.14 6.61 9.20
N ALA A 60 -0.34 7.03 10.45
CA ALA A 60 -1.06 6.24 11.46
C ALA A 60 -2.51 5.96 11.02
N GLU A 61 -3.23 6.97 10.55
CA GLU A 61 -4.60 6.82 10.03
C GLU A 61 -4.67 5.84 8.85
N LEU A 62 -3.76 5.97 7.89
CA LEU A 62 -3.74 5.13 6.67
C LEU A 62 -3.30 3.69 6.95
N SER A 63 -2.40 3.49 7.91
CA SER A 63 -1.85 2.17 8.25
C SER A 63 -2.67 1.41 9.30
N GLY A 64 -3.50 2.11 10.08
CA GLY A 64 -4.17 1.54 11.24
C GLY A 64 -3.26 1.32 12.46
N LEU A 65 -2.01 1.78 12.41
CA LEU A 65 -1.06 1.70 13.52
C LEU A 65 -1.27 2.83 14.53
N SER A 66 -0.84 2.61 15.76
CA SER A 66 -0.78 3.67 16.77
C SER A 66 0.27 4.72 16.40
N THR A 67 0.11 5.94 16.91
CA THR A 67 1.08 7.03 16.71
C THR A 67 2.47 6.68 17.22
N GLY A 68 2.57 5.97 18.34
CA GLY A 68 3.85 5.49 18.89
C GLY A 68 4.53 4.46 17.98
N ALA A 69 3.76 3.53 17.42
CA ALA A 69 4.28 2.55 16.45
C ALA A 69 4.79 3.23 15.19
N VAL A 70 4.04 4.21 14.65
CA VAL A 70 4.45 4.97 13.46
C VAL A 70 5.73 5.78 13.71
N THR A 71 5.87 6.40 14.88
CA THR A 71 7.12 7.09 15.25
C THR A 71 8.32 6.15 15.17
N GLY A 72 8.20 4.94 15.71
CA GLY A 72 9.24 3.91 15.63
C GLY A 72 9.54 3.48 14.19
N VAL A 73 8.50 3.32 13.36
CA VAL A 73 8.65 3.02 11.91
C VAL A 73 9.43 4.13 11.21
N ILE A 74 9.05 5.39 11.42
CA ILE A 74 9.71 6.54 10.79
C ILE A 74 11.18 6.63 11.22
N ASP A 75 11.47 6.40 12.50
CA ASP A 75 12.85 6.38 13.01
C ASP A 75 13.70 5.31 12.31
N ARG A 76 13.17 4.12 12.11
CA ARG A 76 13.87 3.04 11.41
C ARG A 76 14.06 3.34 9.91
N LEU A 77 13.02 3.86 9.26
CA LEU A 77 13.08 4.25 7.84
C LEU A 77 14.06 5.41 7.61
N GLU A 78 14.10 6.37 8.51
CA GLU A 78 15.06 7.49 8.42
C GLU A 78 16.49 7.01 8.65
N ARG A 79 16.71 6.14 9.63
CA ARG A 79 18.03 5.53 9.87
C ARG A 79 18.50 4.68 8.69
N ALA A 80 17.60 4.00 8.01
CA ALA A 80 17.89 3.22 6.81
C ALA A 80 18.07 4.07 5.54
N GLY A 81 17.79 5.38 5.60
CA GLY A 81 17.96 6.30 4.48
C GLY A 81 16.79 6.35 3.48
N PHE A 82 15.63 5.81 3.82
CA PHE A 82 14.46 5.80 2.92
C PHE A 82 13.56 7.02 3.05
N VAL A 83 13.54 7.65 4.20
CA VAL A 83 12.76 8.86 4.47
C VAL A 83 13.58 9.86 5.26
N ARG A 84 13.13 11.09 5.30
CA ARG A 84 13.63 12.13 6.22
C ARG A 84 12.47 12.95 6.76
N ARG A 85 12.61 13.44 7.99
CA ARG A 85 11.70 14.40 8.56
C ARG A 85 12.05 15.80 8.06
N VAL A 86 11.05 16.53 7.57
CA VAL A 86 11.18 17.91 7.14
C VAL A 86 10.09 18.76 7.79
N ARG A 87 10.36 20.04 8.01
CA ARG A 87 9.34 20.95 8.50
C ARG A 87 8.42 21.36 7.35
N ASP A 88 7.11 21.44 7.62
CA ASP A 88 6.17 21.98 6.66
C ASP A 88 6.51 23.46 6.39
N PRO A 89 6.69 23.86 5.12
CA PRO A 89 7.00 25.24 4.76
C PRO A 89 5.86 26.22 5.08
N HIS A 90 4.64 25.73 5.21
CA HIS A 90 3.43 26.51 5.47
C HIS A 90 3.00 26.51 6.94
N ASP A 91 3.38 25.48 7.71
CA ASP A 91 3.07 25.35 9.13
C ASP A 91 4.26 24.72 9.88
N ARG A 92 5.04 25.57 10.55
CA ARG A 92 6.25 25.17 11.29
C ARG A 92 5.98 24.19 12.45
N ARG A 93 4.72 24.01 12.85
CA ARG A 93 4.33 23.05 13.88
C ARG A 93 4.25 21.62 13.34
N LYS A 94 4.10 21.48 12.02
CA LYS A 94 3.98 20.18 11.35
C LYS A 94 5.33 19.67 10.91
N VAL A 95 5.57 18.39 11.19
CA VAL A 95 6.70 17.62 10.67
C VAL A 95 6.16 16.69 9.60
N LEU A 96 6.76 16.76 8.41
CA LEU A 96 6.43 15.91 7.27
C LEU A 96 7.47 14.81 7.12
N VAL A 97 7.03 13.67 6.62
CA VAL A 97 7.88 12.55 6.25
C VAL A 97 8.03 12.56 4.73
N GLU A 98 9.23 12.88 4.29
CA GLU A 98 9.58 12.94 2.86
C GLU A 98 10.34 11.69 2.46
N VAL A 99 9.92 11.06 1.37
CA VAL A 99 10.62 9.90 0.82
C VAL A 99 11.88 10.36 0.10
N THR A 100 13.00 9.71 0.39
CA THR A 100 14.29 10.00 -0.25
C THR A 100 14.49 9.13 -1.48
N ALA A 101 14.65 9.75 -2.66
CA ALA A 101 14.67 9.02 -3.94
C ALA A 101 15.92 8.16 -4.17
N GLY A 102 17.08 8.51 -3.55
CA GLY A 102 18.37 7.92 -3.88
C GLY A 102 18.49 6.42 -3.61
N ASP A 103 18.02 5.97 -2.45
CA ASP A 103 18.13 4.55 -2.08
C ASP A 103 16.98 3.71 -2.63
N LEU A 104 15.81 4.31 -2.91
CA LEU A 104 14.68 3.62 -3.52
C LEU A 104 14.94 3.15 -4.94
N ALA A 105 15.70 3.91 -5.73
CA ALA A 105 16.05 3.54 -7.10
C ALA A 105 16.74 2.18 -7.19
N LYS A 106 17.50 1.79 -6.16
CA LYS A 106 18.18 0.48 -6.08
C LYS A 106 17.20 -0.69 -6.01
N PHE A 107 15.98 -0.45 -5.52
CA PHE A 107 14.97 -1.49 -5.28
C PHE A 107 13.82 -1.47 -6.29
N ALA A 108 13.82 -0.55 -7.25
CA ALA A 108 12.77 -0.42 -8.26
C ALA A 108 12.52 -1.74 -9.01
N HIS A 109 13.58 -2.48 -9.32
CA HIS A 109 13.50 -3.77 -10.02
C HIS A 109 12.67 -4.84 -9.29
N LEU A 110 12.52 -4.73 -7.96
CA LEU A 110 11.72 -5.68 -7.18
C LEU A 110 10.22 -5.59 -7.52
N PHE A 111 9.76 -4.42 -7.96
CA PHE A 111 8.37 -4.17 -8.32
C PHE A 111 8.07 -4.39 -9.80
N GLU A 112 9.09 -4.45 -10.65
CA GLU A 112 8.93 -4.59 -12.10
C GLU A 112 8.17 -5.85 -12.49
N LYS A 113 8.48 -6.99 -11.85
CA LYS A 113 7.80 -8.26 -12.14
C LYS A 113 6.32 -8.22 -11.77
N ALA A 114 5.99 -7.60 -10.65
CA ALA A 114 4.59 -7.43 -10.24
C ALA A 114 3.84 -6.53 -11.21
N GLN A 115 4.46 -5.44 -11.66
CA GLN A 115 3.88 -4.53 -12.65
C GLN A 115 3.72 -5.22 -14.01
N GLN A 116 4.70 -5.97 -14.49
CA GLN A 116 4.61 -6.75 -15.72
C GLN A 116 3.49 -7.78 -15.66
N SER A 117 3.32 -8.47 -14.53
CA SER A 117 2.20 -9.40 -14.31
C SER A 117 0.84 -8.70 -14.42
N LEU A 118 0.71 -7.51 -13.82
CA LEU A 118 -0.52 -6.72 -13.93
C LEU A 118 -0.82 -6.33 -15.38
N VAL A 119 0.18 -5.86 -16.12
CA VAL A 119 0.05 -5.52 -17.55
C VAL A 119 -0.38 -6.75 -18.36
N GLN A 120 0.23 -7.91 -18.13
CA GLN A 120 -0.14 -9.16 -18.82
C GLN A 120 -1.59 -9.57 -18.55
N VAL A 121 -2.08 -9.38 -17.35
CA VAL A 121 -3.47 -9.69 -17.01
C VAL A 121 -4.42 -8.70 -17.67
N LEU A 122 -4.18 -7.40 -17.48
CA LEU A 122 -5.07 -6.34 -18.01
C LEU A 122 -5.13 -6.34 -19.55
N SER A 123 -4.06 -6.73 -20.22
CA SER A 123 -4.04 -6.83 -21.69
C SER A 123 -4.96 -7.92 -22.28
N ARG A 124 -5.56 -8.77 -21.44
CA ARG A 124 -6.52 -9.79 -21.85
C ARG A 124 -7.97 -9.34 -21.86
N PHE A 125 -8.21 -8.11 -21.41
CA PHE A 125 -9.54 -7.53 -21.29
C PHE A 125 -9.71 -6.37 -22.27
N ASP A 126 -10.92 -6.21 -22.77
CA ASP A 126 -11.25 -5.05 -23.59
C ASP A 126 -11.50 -3.79 -22.71
N PRO A 127 -11.61 -2.59 -23.31
CA PRO A 127 -11.80 -1.36 -22.53
C PRO A 127 -13.05 -1.36 -21.64
N ASP A 128 -14.17 -1.92 -22.09
CA ASP A 128 -15.41 -1.94 -21.32
C ASP A 128 -15.29 -2.88 -20.12
N GLU A 129 -14.61 -4.02 -20.29
CA GLU A 129 -14.30 -4.95 -19.22
C GLU A 129 -13.34 -4.31 -18.19
N ILE A 130 -12.35 -3.54 -18.65
CA ILE A 130 -11.44 -2.80 -17.77
C ILE A 130 -12.20 -1.80 -16.89
N GLU A 131 -13.17 -1.07 -17.44
CA GLU A 131 -14.00 -0.15 -16.66
C GLU A 131 -14.79 -0.87 -15.56
N VAL A 132 -15.31 -2.07 -15.84
CA VAL A 132 -16.02 -2.90 -14.85
C VAL A 132 -15.06 -3.38 -13.75
N ILE A 133 -13.87 -3.84 -14.12
CA ILE A 133 -12.84 -4.28 -13.18
C ILE A 133 -12.40 -3.12 -12.29
N GLU A 134 -12.14 -1.95 -12.86
CA GLU A 134 -11.74 -0.75 -12.12
C GLU A 134 -12.82 -0.35 -11.11
N ARG A 135 -14.08 -0.29 -11.53
CA ARG A 135 -15.22 0.01 -10.66
C ARG A 135 -15.34 -1.01 -9.51
N TYR A 136 -15.15 -2.29 -9.80
CA TYR A 136 -15.15 -3.34 -8.77
C TYR A 136 -14.05 -3.09 -7.73
N LEU A 137 -12.82 -2.84 -8.18
CA LEU A 137 -11.68 -2.61 -7.29
C LEU A 137 -11.87 -1.35 -6.43
N GLN A 138 -12.37 -0.26 -7.00
CA GLN A 138 -12.64 0.97 -6.28
C GLN A 138 -13.67 0.74 -5.16
N LEU A 139 -14.79 0.10 -5.47
CA LEU A 139 -15.83 -0.22 -4.50
C LEU A 139 -15.33 -1.19 -3.42
N GLN A 140 -14.57 -2.19 -3.81
CA GLN A 140 -14.00 -3.16 -2.90
C GLN A 140 -13.02 -2.51 -1.92
N ILE A 141 -12.11 -1.66 -2.40
CA ILE A 141 -11.14 -0.93 -1.57
C ILE A 141 -11.87 -0.01 -0.59
N GLU A 142 -12.83 0.77 -1.07
CA GLU A 142 -13.59 1.71 -0.21
C GLU A 142 -14.36 0.97 0.89
N THR A 143 -15.08 -0.08 0.51
CA THR A 143 -15.92 -0.86 1.43
C THR A 143 -15.07 -1.60 2.46
N PHE A 144 -14.01 -2.26 2.01
CA PHE A 144 -13.11 -3.00 2.89
C PHE A 144 -12.36 -2.07 3.86
N ARG A 145 -11.93 -0.89 3.38
CA ARG A 145 -11.31 0.12 4.24
C ARG A 145 -12.24 0.54 5.38
N LYS A 146 -13.51 0.81 5.08
CA LYS A 146 -14.52 1.16 6.09
C LYS A 146 -14.73 0.03 7.11
N ALA A 147 -14.75 -1.21 6.63
CA ALA A 147 -14.99 -2.37 7.49
C ALA A 147 -13.80 -2.71 8.42
N VAL A 148 -12.56 -2.44 7.98
CA VAL A 148 -11.35 -2.89 8.69
C VAL A 148 -10.68 -1.78 9.49
N ILE A 149 -10.68 -0.55 8.98
CA ILE A 149 -9.94 0.55 9.63
C ILE A 149 -10.83 1.35 10.60
N ASN A 150 -12.14 1.38 10.37
CA ASN A 150 -13.10 2.10 11.22
C ASN A 150 -13.69 1.21 12.34
N THR A 151 -13.15 0.02 12.54
CA THR A 151 -13.39 -0.81 13.72
C THR A 151 -12.28 -0.56 14.74
#